data_deebb80082f60c59ed9f387b2d58269a
#
_entry.id   deebb80082f60c59ed9f387b2d58269a
#
_cell.length_a   1.000
_cell.length_b   1.000
_cell.length_c   1.000
_cell.angle_alpha   90.00
_cell.angle_beta   90.00
_cell.angle_gamma   90.00
#
_symmetry.space_group_name_H-M   'P 1'
#
loop_
_entity.id
_entity.type
_entity.pdbx_description
1 polymer ?
#
loop_
_entity_poly.entity_id
_entity_poly.type
_entity_poly.pdbx_seq_one_letter_code
_entity_poly.pdbx_strand_id
1 'polypeptide(L)'
;MIKCFKIILSVLVIQLLVVSKSSSEDKDVKDCFEKINRATFAFNMALDKVLFRPVATGYRKLPSPLRTGTSNALNNLSNLVTIPNNILQGDFRSAGNNTIRLIINTTIGIVGIFDPANALGFEKLEKEDFGQTFGAMGIGEGCYLVLPVIGPSTVRDAIGSLVSINGGDAWYNVSVKNDTQYFKESDYYYS
;
A
#
# COMPACT_ATOMS: atom_id res chain seq x y z
N MET A 1 -13.23 -41.30 -31.90
CA MET A 1 -12.00 -40.87 -31.16
C MET A 1 -11.17 -39.82 -31.91
N ILE A 2 -10.86 -40.06 -33.21
CA ILE A 2 -9.97 -39.12 -33.99
C ILE A 2 -10.58 -37.71 -34.16
N LYS A 3 -11.92 -37.58 -34.32
CA LYS A 3 -12.58 -36.26 -34.43
C LYS A 3 -12.50 -35.42 -33.12
N CYS A 4 -12.69 -36.08 -31.97
CA CYS A 4 -12.54 -35.37 -30.68
C CYS A 4 -11.11 -34.93 -30.41
N PHE A 5 -10.12 -35.73 -30.78
CA PHE A 5 -8.72 -35.40 -30.63
C PHE A 5 -8.33 -34.18 -31.49
N LYS A 6 -8.82 -34.07 -32.72
CA LYS A 6 -8.58 -32.90 -33.59
C LYS A 6 -9.23 -31.63 -33.05
N ILE A 7 -10.41 -31.72 -32.44
CA ILE A 7 -11.09 -30.58 -31.82
C ILE A 7 -10.31 -30.09 -30.58
N ILE A 8 -9.87 -31.02 -29.72
CA ILE A 8 -9.06 -30.67 -28.53
C ILE A 8 -7.73 -30.06 -28.95
N LEU A 9 -7.06 -30.59 -29.98
CA LEU A 9 -5.81 -30.05 -30.48
C LEU A 9 -5.99 -28.66 -31.10
N SER A 10 -7.09 -28.42 -31.84
CA SER A 10 -7.37 -27.09 -32.41
C SER A 10 -7.70 -26.06 -31.34
N VAL A 11 -8.42 -26.42 -30.28
CA VAL A 11 -8.70 -25.54 -29.13
C VAL A 11 -7.41 -25.21 -28.38
N LEU A 12 -6.52 -26.20 -28.20
CA LEU A 12 -5.22 -25.99 -27.57
C LEU A 12 -4.30 -25.06 -28.38
N VAL A 13 -4.30 -25.20 -29.70
CA VAL A 13 -3.53 -24.33 -30.63
C VAL A 13 -4.12 -22.91 -30.62
N ILE A 14 -5.43 -22.76 -30.57
CA ILE A 14 -6.08 -21.44 -30.49
C ILE A 14 -5.76 -20.77 -29.14
N GLN A 15 -5.72 -21.51 -28.02
CA GLN A 15 -5.30 -20.97 -26.72
C GLN A 15 -3.83 -20.56 -26.70
N LEU A 16 -2.95 -21.26 -27.42
CA LEU A 16 -1.55 -20.88 -27.57
C LEU A 16 -1.35 -19.65 -28.46
N LEU A 17 -2.25 -19.38 -29.40
CA LEU A 17 -2.22 -18.19 -30.25
C LEU A 17 -2.86 -16.96 -29.58
N VAL A 18 -3.68 -17.15 -28.56
CA VAL A 18 -4.29 -16.10 -27.70
C VAL A 18 -3.42 -15.79 -26.48
N VAL A 19 -2.23 -16.37 -26.32
CA VAL A 19 -1.19 -15.73 -25.54
C VAL A 19 -0.80 -14.45 -26.28
N SER A 20 -1.73 -13.50 -26.24
CA SER A 20 -1.48 -12.11 -26.57
C SER A 20 -0.17 -11.77 -25.90
N LYS A 21 0.80 -11.33 -26.70
CA LYS A 21 1.89 -10.50 -26.20
C LYS A 21 1.23 -9.50 -25.25
N SER A 22 1.40 -9.68 -23.96
CA SER A 22 1.37 -8.58 -23.04
C SER A 22 2.54 -7.72 -23.50
N SER A 23 2.30 -6.88 -24.48
CA SER A 23 3.12 -5.71 -24.70
C SER A 23 2.93 -4.95 -23.41
N SER A 24 3.88 -5.06 -22.50
CA SER A 24 4.22 -3.97 -21.63
C SER A 24 4.41 -2.81 -22.61
N GLU A 25 3.35 -2.01 -22.73
CA GLU A 25 3.44 -0.71 -23.38
C GLU A 25 4.49 -0.01 -22.55
N ASP A 26 5.67 0.14 -23.13
CA ASP A 26 6.78 0.88 -22.53
C ASP A 26 6.30 2.34 -22.53
N LYS A 27 5.43 2.66 -21.53
CA LYS A 27 5.03 4.03 -21.27
C LYS A 27 6.32 4.71 -20.87
N ASP A 28 6.82 5.50 -21.78
CA ASP A 28 8.02 6.31 -21.60
C ASP A 28 7.86 7.07 -20.29
N VAL A 29 8.53 6.59 -19.23
CA VAL A 29 8.42 7.14 -17.88
C VAL A 29 8.96 8.55 -17.93
N LYS A 30 8.09 9.54 -17.77
CA LYS A 30 8.44 10.95 -17.83
C LYS A 30 9.29 11.32 -16.60
N ASP A 31 10.59 11.12 -16.70
CA ASP A 31 11.56 11.49 -15.67
C ASP A 31 12.03 12.95 -15.85
N CYS A 32 11.31 13.87 -15.20
CA CYS A 32 11.63 15.30 -15.25
C CYS A 32 12.81 15.67 -14.32
N PHE A 33 13.18 14.77 -13.41
CA PHE A 33 14.14 15.05 -12.33
C PHE A 33 15.29 14.04 -12.30
N GLU A 34 15.70 13.51 -13.45
CA GLU A 34 16.64 12.38 -13.55
C GLU A 34 17.87 12.51 -12.64
N LYS A 35 18.54 13.68 -12.63
CA LYS A 35 19.73 13.88 -11.80
C LYS A 35 19.44 13.76 -10.31
N ILE A 36 18.33 14.34 -9.85
CA ILE A 36 17.88 14.28 -8.45
C ILE A 36 17.47 12.86 -8.13
N ASN A 37 16.68 12.21 -9.01
CA ASN A 37 16.22 10.84 -8.83
C ASN A 37 17.40 9.86 -8.71
N ARG A 38 18.44 10.01 -9.53
CA ARG A 38 19.65 9.18 -9.45
C ARG A 38 20.41 9.40 -8.13
N ALA A 39 20.54 10.64 -7.67
CA ALA A 39 21.20 10.95 -6.41
C ALA A 39 20.42 10.40 -5.20
N THR A 40 19.09 10.59 -5.18
CA THR A 40 18.22 10.06 -4.14
C THR A 40 18.20 8.53 -4.14
N PHE A 41 18.19 7.91 -5.33
CA PHE A 41 18.26 6.46 -5.45
C PHE A 41 19.57 5.91 -4.86
N ALA A 42 20.71 6.55 -5.18
CA ALA A 42 22.01 6.15 -4.61
C ALA A 42 22.02 6.29 -3.09
N PHE A 43 21.44 7.36 -2.55
CA PHE A 43 21.26 7.55 -1.11
C PHE A 43 20.41 6.42 -0.50
N ASN A 44 19.25 6.10 -1.11
CA ASN A 44 18.36 5.04 -0.64
C ASN A 44 19.07 3.67 -0.66
N MET A 45 19.87 3.38 -1.70
CA MET A 45 20.65 2.15 -1.79
C MET A 45 21.72 2.06 -0.69
N ALA A 46 22.38 3.17 -0.35
CA ALA A 46 23.33 3.23 0.76
C ALA A 46 22.62 2.99 2.10
N LEU A 47 21.48 3.63 2.30
CA LEU A 47 20.65 3.47 3.50
C LEU A 47 20.10 2.04 3.64
N ASP A 48 19.66 1.42 2.54
CA ASP A 48 19.26 0.01 2.52
C ASP A 48 20.38 -0.90 3.00
N LYS A 49 21.58 -0.71 2.43
CA LYS A 49 22.73 -1.55 2.76
C LYS A 49 23.14 -1.43 4.23
N VAL A 50 23.11 -0.23 4.79
CA VAL A 50 23.63 0.05 6.14
C VAL A 50 22.58 -0.18 7.22
N LEU A 51 21.30 0.12 6.93
CA LEU A 51 20.24 0.11 7.94
C LEU A 51 19.13 -0.89 7.64
N PHE A 52 18.45 -0.79 6.49
CA PHE A 52 17.23 -1.56 6.27
C PHE A 52 17.51 -3.05 6.07
N ARG A 53 18.53 -3.41 5.34
CA ARG A 53 18.89 -4.81 5.08
C ARG A 53 19.33 -5.56 6.36
N PRO A 54 20.19 -5.02 7.23
CA PRO A 54 20.50 -5.65 8.53
C PRO A 54 19.26 -5.79 9.41
N VAL A 55 18.42 -4.74 9.52
CA VAL A 55 17.17 -4.77 10.31
C VAL A 55 16.21 -5.82 9.76
N ALA A 56 15.98 -5.83 8.44
CA ALA A 56 15.13 -6.82 7.80
C ALA A 56 15.65 -8.26 7.98
N THR A 57 16.96 -8.44 7.95
CA THR A 57 17.58 -9.76 8.18
C THR A 57 17.39 -10.21 9.62
N GLY A 58 17.53 -9.30 10.59
CA GLY A 58 17.23 -9.55 12.00
C GLY A 58 15.75 -9.90 12.22
N TYR A 59 14.84 -9.11 11.62
CA TYR A 59 13.39 -9.35 11.69
C TYR A 59 12.99 -10.72 11.13
N ARG A 60 13.60 -11.15 10.02
CA ARG A 60 13.33 -12.47 9.42
C ARG A 60 13.71 -13.64 10.32
N LYS A 61 14.62 -13.46 11.29
CA LYS A 61 15.00 -14.49 12.28
C LYS A 61 13.99 -14.65 13.41
N LEU A 62 13.04 -13.71 13.55
CA LEU A 62 11.97 -13.83 14.54
C LEU A 62 11.05 -15.01 14.20
N PRO A 63 10.48 -15.68 15.21
CA PRO A 63 9.47 -16.72 15.02
C PRO A 63 8.30 -16.24 14.16
N SER A 64 7.73 -17.14 13.34
CA SER A 64 6.64 -16.78 12.43
C SER A 64 5.43 -16.13 13.12
N PRO A 65 5.00 -16.54 14.33
CA PRO A 65 3.87 -15.89 15.00
C PRO A 65 4.11 -14.40 15.29
N LEU A 66 5.33 -14.01 15.68
CA LEU A 66 5.67 -12.60 15.92
C LEU A 66 5.63 -11.80 14.63
N ARG A 67 6.19 -12.33 13.54
CA ARG A 67 6.17 -11.67 12.23
C ARG A 67 4.75 -11.53 11.68
N THR A 68 3.95 -12.59 11.81
CA THR A 68 2.55 -12.57 11.39
C THR A 68 1.74 -11.57 12.22
N GLY A 69 1.89 -11.58 13.53
CA GLY A 69 1.21 -10.63 14.41
C GLY A 69 1.56 -9.17 14.11
N THR A 70 2.85 -8.88 13.91
CA THR A 70 3.30 -7.54 13.51
C THR A 70 2.69 -7.13 12.16
N SER A 71 2.71 -8.03 11.17
CA SER A 71 2.13 -7.77 9.86
C SER A 71 0.62 -7.52 9.94
N ASN A 72 -0.09 -8.30 10.74
CA ASN A 72 -1.52 -8.13 10.94
C ASN A 72 -1.85 -6.79 11.61
N ALA A 73 -1.12 -6.42 12.67
CA ALA A 73 -1.30 -5.15 13.37
C ALA A 73 -1.06 -3.96 12.42
N LEU A 74 0.02 -3.97 11.64
CA LEU A 74 0.29 -2.92 10.65
C LEU A 74 -0.78 -2.86 9.56
N ASN A 75 -1.28 -4.00 9.09
CA ASN A 75 -2.37 -4.06 8.14
C ASN A 75 -3.69 -3.54 8.75
N ASN A 76 -3.93 -3.79 10.03
CA ASN A 76 -5.10 -3.27 10.72
C ASN A 76 -5.04 -1.75 10.83
N LEU A 77 -3.88 -1.20 11.20
CA LEU A 77 -3.65 0.25 11.25
C LEU A 77 -3.80 0.91 9.88
N SER A 78 -3.34 0.26 8.81
CA SER A 78 -3.47 0.82 7.45
C SER A 78 -4.93 1.01 7.02
N ASN A 79 -5.88 0.30 7.62
CA ASN A 79 -7.31 0.50 7.34
C ASN A 79 -7.78 1.91 7.71
N LEU A 80 -7.11 2.60 8.65
CA LEU A 80 -7.43 3.99 8.99
C LEU A 80 -7.22 4.94 7.81
N VAL A 81 -6.29 4.63 6.92
CA VAL A 81 -6.05 5.38 5.67
C VAL A 81 -6.88 4.79 4.53
N THR A 82 -6.96 3.47 4.43
CA THR A 82 -7.66 2.78 3.33
C THR A 82 -9.16 3.04 3.34
N ILE A 83 -9.83 3.04 4.50
CA ILE A 83 -11.29 3.24 4.59
C ILE A 83 -11.74 4.60 4.04
N PRO A 84 -11.15 5.75 4.47
CA PRO A 84 -11.49 7.04 3.89
C PRO A 84 -11.25 7.10 2.37
N ASN A 85 -10.18 6.50 1.89
CA ASN A 85 -9.85 6.47 0.47
C ASN A 85 -10.85 5.63 -0.33
N ASN A 86 -11.28 4.46 0.17
CA ASN A 86 -12.38 3.70 -0.45
C ASN A 86 -13.66 4.54 -0.56
N ILE A 87 -14.00 5.30 0.50
CA ILE A 87 -15.19 6.18 0.49
C ILE A 87 -15.04 7.27 -0.56
N LEU A 88 -13.88 7.94 -0.62
CA LEU A 88 -13.60 8.99 -1.61
C LEU A 88 -13.61 8.49 -3.04
N GLN A 89 -13.26 7.23 -3.26
CA GLN A 89 -13.33 6.56 -4.57
C GLN A 89 -14.73 6.03 -4.90
N GLY A 90 -15.68 6.10 -3.95
CA GLY A 90 -17.04 5.58 -4.12
C GLY A 90 -17.16 4.07 -3.91
N ASP A 91 -16.11 3.40 -3.47
CA ASP A 91 -16.13 1.96 -3.16
C ASP A 91 -16.60 1.71 -1.72
N PHE A 92 -17.88 1.90 -1.51
CA PHE A 92 -18.52 1.70 -0.20
C PHE A 92 -18.51 0.23 0.25
N ARG A 93 -18.42 -0.72 -0.68
CA ARG A 93 -18.33 -2.15 -0.35
C ARG A 93 -17.00 -2.47 0.31
N SER A 94 -15.90 -2.05 -0.27
CA SER A 94 -14.57 -2.22 0.31
C SER A 94 -14.40 -1.42 1.59
N ALA A 95 -14.95 -0.19 1.65
CA ALA A 95 -14.98 0.61 2.87
C ALA A 95 -15.68 -0.13 4.01
N GLY A 96 -16.87 -0.70 3.75
CA GLY A 96 -17.62 -1.49 4.74
C GLY A 96 -16.87 -2.73 5.21
N ASN A 97 -16.30 -3.50 4.27
CA ASN A 97 -15.49 -4.68 4.60
C ASN A 97 -14.28 -4.32 5.47
N ASN A 98 -13.53 -3.28 5.08
CA ASN A 98 -12.35 -2.84 5.84
C ASN A 98 -12.72 -2.27 7.21
N THR A 99 -13.88 -1.61 7.35
CA THR A 99 -14.39 -1.12 8.63
C THR A 99 -14.73 -2.27 9.57
N ILE A 100 -15.42 -3.30 9.10
CA ILE A 100 -15.74 -4.49 9.90
C ILE A 100 -14.46 -5.19 10.32
N ARG A 101 -13.50 -5.35 9.42
CA ARG A 101 -12.19 -5.92 9.74
C ARG A 101 -11.45 -5.11 10.80
N LEU A 102 -11.43 -3.79 10.67
CA LEU A 102 -10.80 -2.90 11.64
C LEU A 102 -11.41 -3.10 13.04
N ILE A 103 -12.73 -3.12 13.16
CA ILE A 103 -13.43 -3.29 14.43
C ILE A 103 -13.14 -4.68 15.05
N ILE A 104 -13.32 -5.74 14.27
CA ILE A 104 -13.14 -7.12 14.76
C ILE A 104 -11.68 -7.36 15.15
N ASN A 105 -10.74 -6.97 14.30
CA ASN A 105 -9.32 -7.20 14.55
C ASN A 105 -8.78 -6.32 15.69
N THR A 106 -9.33 -5.12 15.88
CA THR A 106 -8.93 -4.27 17.01
C THR A 106 -9.46 -4.77 18.34
N THR A 107 -10.71 -5.26 18.36
CA THR A 107 -11.36 -5.72 19.60
C THR A 107 -10.99 -7.17 19.95
N ILE A 108 -11.38 -8.12 19.09
CA ILE A 108 -11.17 -9.55 19.32
C ILE A 108 -9.73 -9.96 18.98
N GLY A 109 -9.12 -9.31 17.97
CA GLY A 109 -7.78 -9.60 17.48
C GLY A 109 -6.65 -8.92 18.24
N ILE A 110 -6.94 -8.33 19.41
CA ILE A 110 -5.96 -7.63 20.26
C ILE A 110 -5.16 -6.59 19.45
N VAL A 111 -5.83 -5.46 19.16
CA VAL A 111 -5.26 -4.35 18.36
C VAL A 111 -4.75 -4.80 16.97
N GLY A 112 -5.31 -5.88 16.45
CA GLY A 112 -4.98 -6.40 15.11
C GLY A 112 -3.79 -7.37 15.06
N ILE A 113 -3.25 -7.83 16.19
CA ILE A 113 -2.20 -8.87 16.22
C ILE A 113 -2.73 -10.18 15.61
N PHE A 114 -3.97 -10.54 15.91
CA PHE A 114 -4.68 -11.65 15.30
C PHE A 114 -5.63 -11.13 14.22
N ASP A 115 -6.02 -12.00 13.28
CA ASP A 115 -6.95 -11.67 12.18
C ASP A 115 -8.22 -12.55 12.25
N PRO A 116 -9.05 -12.43 13.30
CA PRO A 116 -10.30 -13.15 13.39
C PRO A 116 -11.30 -12.74 12.32
N ALA A 117 -11.22 -11.54 11.76
CA ALA A 117 -12.08 -11.10 10.67
C ALA A 117 -11.93 -11.98 9.43
N ASN A 118 -10.71 -12.41 9.11
CA ASN A 118 -10.46 -13.34 8.00
C ASN A 118 -11.11 -14.70 8.26
N ALA A 119 -11.06 -15.21 9.48
CA ALA A 119 -11.70 -16.46 9.87
C ALA A 119 -13.25 -16.38 9.79
N LEU A 120 -13.82 -15.17 9.93
CA LEU A 120 -15.26 -14.90 9.77
C LEU A 120 -15.68 -14.65 8.32
N GLY A 121 -14.76 -14.77 7.35
CA GLY A 121 -15.05 -14.64 5.91
C GLY A 121 -14.92 -13.21 5.36
N PHE A 122 -14.39 -12.26 6.15
CA PHE A 122 -14.07 -10.93 5.65
C PHE A 122 -12.67 -10.95 5.00
N GLU A 123 -12.63 -10.94 3.68
CA GLU A 123 -11.40 -11.01 2.93
C GLU A 123 -10.53 -9.76 3.12
N LYS A 124 -9.20 -9.97 3.11
CA LYS A 124 -8.24 -8.88 3.12
C LYS A 124 -8.18 -8.27 1.72
N LEU A 125 -8.58 -7.03 1.61
CA LEU A 125 -8.53 -6.25 0.38
C LEU A 125 -7.18 -5.51 0.22
N GLU A 126 -6.94 -5.01 -0.98
CA GLU A 126 -5.79 -4.14 -1.26
C GLU A 126 -5.90 -2.82 -0.48
N LYS A 127 -4.75 -2.24 -0.22
CA LYS A 127 -4.68 -0.97 0.50
C LYS A 127 -4.88 0.16 -0.48
N GLU A 128 -5.63 1.16 -0.03
CA GLU A 128 -5.87 2.39 -0.78
C GLU A 128 -5.20 3.57 -0.09
N ASP A 129 -4.70 4.49 -0.91
CA ASP A 129 -4.07 5.73 -0.47
C ASP A 129 -4.57 6.94 -1.27
N PHE A 130 -4.16 8.14 -0.87
CA PHE A 130 -4.57 9.37 -1.55
C PHE A 130 -4.01 9.48 -2.98
N GLY A 131 -2.84 8.90 -3.28
CA GLY A 131 -2.30 8.86 -4.64
C GLY A 131 -3.21 8.07 -5.58
N GLN A 132 -3.68 6.90 -5.14
CA GLN A 132 -4.64 6.09 -5.88
C GLN A 132 -5.99 6.80 -6.01
N THR A 133 -6.46 7.44 -4.94
CA THR A 133 -7.70 8.23 -4.94
C THR A 133 -7.63 9.36 -5.96
N PHE A 134 -6.54 10.09 -6.02
CA PHE A 134 -6.32 11.11 -7.06
C PHE A 134 -6.29 10.52 -8.47
N GLY A 135 -5.70 9.33 -8.63
CA GLY A 135 -5.75 8.58 -9.88
C GLY A 135 -7.18 8.23 -10.31
N ALA A 136 -7.99 7.74 -9.37
CA ALA A 136 -9.41 7.44 -9.60
C ALA A 136 -10.23 8.69 -9.97
N MET A 137 -9.85 9.86 -9.44
CA MET A 137 -10.42 11.17 -9.81
C MET A 137 -9.92 11.71 -11.16
N GLY A 138 -9.05 10.95 -11.88
CA GLY A 138 -8.54 11.35 -13.20
C GLY A 138 -7.28 12.22 -13.16
N ILE A 139 -6.64 12.40 -12.00
CA ILE A 139 -5.37 13.13 -11.91
C ILE A 139 -4.25 12.22 -12.42
N GLY A 140 -3.55 12.67 -13.46
CA GLY A 140 -2.42 11.94 -14.05
C GLY A 140 -1.24 11.78 -13.09
N GLU A 141 -0.41 10.79 -13.34
CA GLU A 141 0.74 10.45 -12.50
C GLU A 141 1.78 11.59 -12.38
N GLY A 142 1.90 12.38 -13.44
CA GLY A 142 2.92 13.44 -13.53
C GLY A 142 4.31 12.87 -13.81
N CYS A 143 5.35 13.56 -13.31
CA CYS A 143 6.72 13.13 -13.48
C CYS A 143 7.10 12.03 -12.48
N TYR A 144 7.99 11.15 -12.90
CA TYR A 144 8.62 10.17 -12.01
C TYR A 144 9.50 10.89 -10.97
N LEU A 145 9.45 10.43 -9.74
CA LEU A 145 10.16 11.00 -8.61
C LEU A 145 10.69 9.89 -7.71
N VAL A 146 11.92 10.01 -7.23
CA VAL A 146 12.46 9.12 -6.20
C VAL A 146 12.49 9.88 -4.87
N LEU A 147 11.68 9.42 -3.92
CA LEU A 147 11.63 10.02 -2.59
C LEU A 147 12.71 9.43 -1.67
N PRO A 148 13.36 10.26 -0.83
CA PRO A 148 14.28 9.77 0.19
C PRO A 148 13.55 8.77 1.10
N VAL A 149 14.20 7.66 1.42
CA VAL A 149 13.68 6.58 2.28
C VAL A 149 12.52 5.78 1.67
N ILE A 150 11.54 6.43 1.06
CA ILE A 150 10.32 5.82 0.51
C ILE A 150 10.60 5.09 -0.80
N GLY A 151 11.45 5.68 -1.67
CA GLY A 151 11.82 5.07 -2.96
C GLY A 151 11.05 5.62 -4.16
N PRO A 152 10.87 4.80 -5.22
CA PRO A 152 10.19 5.18 -6.44
C PRO A 152 8.75 5.64 -6.21
N SER A 153 8.36 6.75 -6.83
CA SER A 153 7.05 7.38 -6.69
C SER A 153 6.71 8.20 -7.94
N THR A 154 5.56 8.82 -7.96
CA THR A 154 5.16 9.83 -8.94
C THR A 154 4.86 11.15 -8.21
N VAL A 155 4.77 12.25 -8.95
CA VAL A 155 4.37 13.54 -8.33
C VAL A 155 2.99 13.43 -7.69
N ARG A 156 2.04 12.77 -8.32
CA ARG A 156 0.71 12.52 -7.77
C ARG A 156 0.76 11.77 -6.44
N ASP A 157 1.51 10.66 -6.40
CA ASP A 157 1.58 9.80 -5.23
C ASP A 157 2.39 10.44 -4.10
N ALA A 158 3.41 11.26 -4.44
CA ALA A 158 4.12 12.08 -3.48
C ALA A 158 3.21 13.12 -2.82
N ILE A 159 2.37 13.81 -3.59
CA ILE A 159 1.35 14.73 -3.06
C ILE A 159 0.33 13.97 -2.20
N GLY A 160 -0.15 12.81 -2.66
CA GLY A 160 -1.03 11.94 -1.88
C GLY A 160 -0.43 11.56 -0.52
N SER A 161 0.85 11.22 -0.49
CA SER A 161 1.58 10.91 0.75
C SER A 161 1.69 12.14 1.67
N LEU A 162 1.93 13.33 1.11
CA LEU A 162 1.94 14.58 1.88
C LEU A 162 0.57 14.90 2.47
N VAL A 163 -0.52 14.64 1.74
CA VAL A 163 -1.89 14.81 2.26
C VAL A 163 -2.14 13.86 3.43
N SER A 164 -1.69 12.61 3.34
CA SER A 164 -1.77 11.66 4.45
C SER A 164 -1.06 12.19 5.70
N ILE A 165 0.18 12.68 5.55
CA ILE A 165 1.01 13.15 6.68
C ILE A 165 0.45 14.45 7.28
N ASN A 166 -0.07 15.37 6.45
CA ASN A 166 -0.55 16.69 6.87
C ASN A 166 -2.04 16.74 7.28
N GLY A 167 -2.63 15.62 7.64
CA GLY A 167 -3.98 15.59 8.21
C GLY A 167 -5.08 15.10 7.29
N GLY A 168 -4.75 14.56 6.11
CA GLY A 168 -5.67 13.70 5.35
C GLY A 168 -5.93 12.38 6.08
N ASP A 169 -5.09 12.04 7.04
CA ASP A 169 -5.22 10.87 7.87
C ASP A 169 -6.30 11.07 8.95
N ALA A 170 -7.26 10.14 9.01
CA ALA A 170 -8.34 10.18 9.99
C ALA A 170 -7.80 10.15 11.43
N TRP A 171 -6.69 9.46 11.68
CA TRP A 171 -6.04 9.41 12.98
C TRP A 171 -5.50 10.78 13.40
N TYR A 172 -4.79 11.47 12.52
CA TYR A 172 -4.28 12.81 12.77
C TYR A 172 -5.43 13.77 13.09
N ASN A 173 -6.48 13.76 12.29
CA ASN A 173 -7.63 14.65 12.49
C ASN A 173 -8.37 14.38 13.82
N VAL A 174 -8.51 13.12 14.23
CA VAL A 174 -9.16 12.78 15.51
C VAL A 174 -8.27 13.16 16.67
N SER A 175 -6.96 12.92 16.60
CA SER A 175 -6.04 13.22 17.69
C SER A 175 -5.79 14.72 17.85
N VAL A 176 -5.64 15.46 16.76
CA VAL A 176 -5.36 16.91 16.79
C VAL A 176 -6.62 17.72 17.13
N LYS A 177 -7.75 17.38 16.52
CA LYS A 177 -9.00 18.13 16.69
C LYS A 177 -9.63 17.99 18.08
N ASN A 178 -9.37 16.86 18.76
CA ASN A 178 -9.89 16.60 20.11
C ASN A 178 -8.93 16.98 21.25
N ASP A 179 -7.84 17.67 20.93
CA ASP A 179 -6.80 18.05 21.91
C ASP A 179 -6.23 16.85 22.69
N THR A 180 -6.36 15.66 22.13
CA THR A 180 -5.84 14.39 22.65
C THR A 180 -4.44 14.10 22.11
N GLN A 181 -3.65 15.14 21.84
CA GLN A 181 -2.27 15.00 21.46
C GLN A 181 -1.48 14.34 22.59
N TYR A 182 -1.01 13.13 22.36
CA TYR A 182 -0.06 12.47 23.27
C TYR A 182 1.28 13.22 23.32
N PHE A 183 1.59 14.01 22.30
CA PHE A 183 2.77 14.89 22.23
C PHE A 183 2.30 16.30 21.91
N LYS A 184 2.43 17.22 22.87
CA LYS A 184 2.19 18.65 22.61
C LYS A 184 3.32 19.19 21.75
N GLU A 185 3.03 20.15 20.87
CA GLU A 185 4.06 20.83 20.05
C GLU A 185 5.23 21.36 20.88
N SER A 186 4.98 21.70 22.18
CA SER A 186 6.01 22.10 23.14
C SER A 186 7.05 21.00 23.43
N ASP A 187 6.72 19.73 23.25
CA ASP A 187 7.62 18.63 23.59
C ASP A 187 8.69 18.40 22.51
N TYR A 188 8.46 18.92 21.28
CA TYR A 188 9.44 18.90 20.18
C TYR A 188 10.55 19.94 20.32
N TYR A 189 10.35 21.00 21.10
CA TYR A 189 11.32 22.09 21.26
C TYR A 189 12.23 21.92 22.50
N TYR A 190 11.98 20.93 23.35
CA TYR A 190 12.72 20.72 24.60
C TYR A 190 13.36 19.34 24.74
N SER A 191 13.33 18.50 23.70
CA SER A 191 14.08 17.25 23.60
C SER A 191 15.14 17.36 22.49
#